data_417a067f52546040f43626b53ebf322e
#
_entry.id   417a067f52546040f43626b53ebf322e
#
_cell.length_a   1.000
_cell.length_b   1.000
_cell.length_c   1.000
_cell.angle_alpha   90.00
_cell.angle_beta   90.00
_cell.angle_gamma   90.00
#
_symmetry.space_group_name_H-M   'P 1'
#
loop_
_entity.id
_entity.type
_entity.pdbx_description
1 polymer ?
#
loop_
_entity_poly.entity_id
_entity_poly.type
_entity_poly.pdbx_seq_one_letter_code
_entity_poly.pdbx_strand_id
1 'polypeptide(L)'
;MNSMQSLPLLQNALTVGAILFSLGLVGILTRRNLIVMFLAAEMMLQGISVSLVAWSRYHGDWGGHVLVIFVLTVAACEAAVALVFVLQAFTRTGRLDAAAWQSLREANVGRTVDHELPAIDTVPLRFPTLTPAGVLPPADENEPLQREHV
;
A
#
# COMPACT_ATOMS: atom_id res chain seq x y z
N MET A 1 -28.43 23.27 -21.74
CA MET A 1 -28.33 23.22 -20.27
C MET A 1 -28.10 24.65 -19.81
N ASN A 2 -28.92 25.19 -18.92
CA ASN A 2 -28.83 26.58 -18.52
C ASN A 2 -27.52 26.84 -17.77
N SER A 3 -26.80 27.89 -18.13
CA SER A 3 -25.51 28.29 -17.56
C SER A 3 -25.52 28.43 -16.02
N MET A 4 -26.68 28.66 -15.43
CA MET A 4 -26.86 28.73 -13.97
C MET A 4 -26.75 27.36 -13.27
N GLN A 5 -26.94 26.20 -13.96
CA GLN A 5 -26.87 24.87 -13.38
C GLN A 5 -25.52 24.21 -13.63
N SER A 6 -24.74 24.68 -14.57
CA SER A 6 -23.45 24.12 -14.93
C SER A 6 -22.33 24.49 -13.94
N LEU A 7 -22.36 25.70 -13.39
CA LEU A 7 -21.35 26.20 -12.47
C LEU A 7 -21.34 25.46 -11.11
N PRO A 8 -22.48 25.26 -10.41
CA PRO A 8 -22.51 24.49 -9.17
C PRO A 8 -22.07 23.04 -9.37
N LEU A 9 -22.43 22.42 -10.49
CA LEU A 9 -22.02 21.08 -10.83
C LEU A 9 -20.49 20.98 -11.00
N LEU A 10 -19.89 21.94 -11.69
CA LEU A 10 -18.43 22.04 -11.83
C LEU A 10 -17.76 22.19 -10.46
N GLN A 11 -18.24 23.12 -9.63
CA GLN A 11 -17.67 23.33 -8.29
C GLN A 11 -17.75 22.09 -7.42
N ASN A 12 -18.89 21.40 -7.40
CA ASN A 12 -19.05 20.16 -6.65
C ASN A 12 -18.10 19.06 -7.13
N ALA A 13 -17.97 18.89 -8.45
CA ALA A 13 -17.09 17.90 -9.03
C ALA A 13 -15.60 18.20 -8.75
N LEU A 14 -15.18 19.47 -8.85
CA LEU A 14 -13.84 19.91 -8.49
C LEU A 14 -13.55 19.70 -7.00
N THR A 15 -14.53 19.97 -6.13
CA THR A 15 -14.41 19.74 -4.69
C THR A 15 -14.20 18.24 -4.40
N VAL A 16 -15.00 17.38 -5.01
CA VAL A 16 -14.86 15.92 -4.88
C VAL A 16 -13.50 15.47 -5.41
N GLY A 17 -13.08 15.96 -6.57
CA GLY A 17 -11.76 15.67 -7.13
C GLY A 17 -10.62 16.10 -6.21
N ALA A 18 -10.72 17.31 -5.62
CA ALA A 18 -9.73 17.82 -4.68
C ALA A 18 -9.66 16.98 -3.38
N ILE A 19 -10.81 16.55 -2.86
CA ILE A 19 -10.88 15.68 -1.67
C ILE A 19 -10.23 14.32 -1.97
N LEU A 20 -10.57 13.68 -3.09
CA LEU A 20 -9.97 12.40 -3.49
C LEU A 20 -8.46 12.52 -3.67
N PHE A 21 -8.01 13.59 -4.33
CA PHE A 21 -6.58 13.85 -4.52
C PHE A 21 -5.85 14.03 -3.18
N SER A 22 -6.42 14.82 -2.27
CA SER A 22 -5.85 15.09 -0.96
C SER A 22 -5.78 13.85 -0.09
N LEU A 23 -6.83 13.01 -0.09
CA LEU A 23 -6.84 11.74 0.62
C LEU A 23 -5.78 10.77 0.09
N GLY A 24 -5.64 10.68 -1.24
CA GLY A 24 -4.58 9.90 -1.86
C GLY A 24 -3.19 10.40 -1.47
N LEU A 25 -2.97 11.72 -1.51
CA LEU A 25 -1.69 12.32 -1.11
C LEU A 25 -1.35 12.01 0.35
N VAL A 26 -2.31 12.17 1.27
CA VAL A 26 -2.14 11.79 2.67
C VAL A 26 -1.85 10.31 2.80
N GLY A 27 -2.55 9.45 2.04
CA GLY A 27 -2.32 8.01 2.04
C GLY A 27 -0.89 7.63 1.67
N ILE A 28 -0.32 8.25 0.63
CA ILE A 28 1.09 8.01 0.22
C ILE A 28 2.06 8.47 1.31
N LEU A 29 1.83 9.65 1.90
CA LEU A 29 2.75 10.24 2.88
C LEU A 29 2.72 9.53 4.23
N THR A 30 1.57 8.94 4.62
CA THR A 30 1.40 8.35 5.96
C THR A 30 1.60 6.84 5.99
N ARG A 31 1.48 6.16 4.86
CA ARG A 31 1.53 4.70 4.80
C ARG A 31 2.77 4.20 4.10
N ARG A 32 3.40 3.19 4.70
CA ARG A 32 4.60 2.52 4.17
C ARG A 32 4.30 1.20 3.46
N ASN A 33 3.05 0.78 3.50
CA ASN A 33 2.63 -0.44 2.82
C ASN A 33 2.50 -0.20 1.32
N LEU A 34 3.21 -0.97 0.51
CA LEU A 34 3.27 -0.84 -0.95
C LEU A 34 1.88 -0.89 -1.60
N ILE A 35 0.98 -1.78 -1.12
CA ILE A 35 -0.38 -1.86 -1.66
C ILE A 35 -1.16 -0.59 -1.35
N VAL A 36 -1.07 -0.09 -0.11
CA VAL A 36 -1.79 1.13 0.29
C VAL A 36 -1.27 2.35 -0.46
N MET A 37 0.05 2.45 -0.65
CA MET A 37 0.66 3.53 -1.45
C MET A 37 0.16 3.49 -2.89
N PHE A 38 0.08 2.30 -3.49
CA PHE A 38 -0.45 2.14 -4.84
C PHE A 38 -1.93 2.55 -4.93
N LEU A 39 -2.79 2.06 -4.03
CA LEU A 39 -4.21 2.45 -3.98
C LEU A 39 -4.38 3.96 -3.75
N ALA A 40 -3.52 4.57 -2.96
CA ALA A 40 -3.52 6.01 -2.72
C ALA A 40 -3.15 6.81 -3.99
N ALA A 41 -2.18 6.33 -4.77
CA ALA A 41 -1.84 6.91 -6.08
C ALA A 41 -3.01 6.81 -7.07
N GLU A 42 -3.70 5.68 -7.11
CA GLU A 42 -4.92 5.53 -7.93
C GLU A 42 -6.03 6.49 -7.50
N MET A 43 -6.24 6.69 -6.19
CA MET A 43 -7.21 7.68 -5.71
C MET A 43 -6.87 9.10 -6.18
N MET A 44 -5.58 9.46 -6.23
CA MET A 44 -5.15 10.76 -6.78
C MET A 44 -5.48 10.87 -8.26
N LEU A 45 -5.21 9.84 -9.05
CA LEU A 45 -5.54 9.81 -10.49
C LEU A 45 -7.05 9.91 -10.73
N GLN A 46 -7.87 9.24 -9.91
CA GLN A 46 -9.32 9.35 -9.99
C GLN A 46 -9.81 10.77 -9.67
N GLY A 47 -9.21 11.45 -8.68
CA GLY A 47 -9.50 12.83 -8.35
C GLY A 47 -9.23 13.79 -9.53
N ILE A 48 -8.09 13.60 -10.21
CA ILE A 48 -7.74 14.34 -11.42
C ILE A 48 -8.74 14.04 -12.55
N SER A 49 -9.09 12.77 -12.75
CA SER A 49 -10.02 12.35 -13.80
C SER A 49 -11.39 12.97 -13.65
N VAL A 50 -11.95 12.97 -12.44
CA VAL A 50 -13.22 13.63 -12.12
C VAL A 50 -13.15 15.12 -12.46
N SER A 51 -12.07 15.79 -12.09
CA SER A 51 -11.86 17.22 -12.35
C SER A 51 -11.78 17.52 -13.85
N LEU A 52 -11.08 16.69 -14.62
CA LEU A 52 -10.95 16.83 -16.07
C LEU A 52 -12.27 16.64 -16.80
N VAL A 53 -13.07 15.64 -16.42
CA VAL A 53 -14.41 15.42 -17.01
C VAL A 53 -15.33 16.60 -16.70
N ALA A 54 -15.31 17.08 -15.46
CA ALA A 54 -16.14 18.22 -15.05
C ALA A 54 -15.79 19.49 -15.82
N TRP A 55 -14.50 19.77 -15.98
CA TRP A 55 -14.00 20.90 -16.74
C TRP A 55 -14.38 20.82 -18.21
N SER A 56 -14.16 19.67 -18.84
CA SER A 56 -14.53 19.40 -20.23
C SER A 56 -16.04 19.60 -20.47
N ARG A 57 -16.85 19.06 -19.57
CA ARG A 57 -18.32 19.21 -19.63
C ARG A 57 -18.76 20.67 -19.49
N TYR A 58 -18.10 21.43 -18.63
CA TYR A 58 -18.42 22.85 -18.43
C TYR A 58 -18.15 23.68 -19.70
N HIS A 59 -17.05 23.43 -20.40
CA HIS A 59 -16.65 24.12 -21.62
C HIS A 59 -17.31 23.55 -22.88
N GLY A 60 -18.06 22.46 -22.78
CA GLY A 60 -18.68 21.80 -23.93
C GLY A 60 -17.67 21.14 -24.88
N ASP A 61 -16.47 20.81 -24.37
CA ASP A 61 -15.39 20.19 -25.11
C ASP A 61 -15.29 18.67 -24.77
N TRP A 62 -14.85 17.88 -25.72
CA TRP A 62 -14.65 16.42 -25.56
C TRP A 62 -13.22 16.05 -25.16
N GLY A 63 -12.29 16.99 -25.20
CA GLY A 63 -10.88 16.73 -24.96
C GLY A 63 -10.60 16.11 -23.60
N GLY A 64 -11.22 16.61 -22.53
CA GLY A 64 -11.07 16.04 -21.19
C GLY A 64 -11.66 14.64 -21.05
N HIS A 65 -12.76 14.32 -21.75
CA HIS A 65 -13.32 12.97 -21.74
C HIS A 65 -12.38 11.96 -22.42
N VAL A 66 -11.83 12.32 -23.57
CA VAL A 66 -10.85 11.50 -24.30
C VAL A 66 -9.60 11.28 -23.46
N LEU A 67 -9.10 12.34 -22.83
CA LEU A 67 -7.93 12.25 -21.95
C LEU A 67 -8.17 11.32 -20.76
N VAL A 68 -9.36 11.38 -20.14
CA VAL A 68 -9.71 10.51 -19.01
C VAL A 68 -9.81 9.04 -19.44
N ILE A 69 -10.38 8.73 -20.61
CA ILE A 69 -10.38 7.36 -21.14
C ILE A 69 -8.95 6.85 -21.29
N PHE A 70 -8.05 7.68 -21.82
CA PHE A 70 -6.63 7.33 -21.93
C PHE A 70 -5.98 7.09 -20.56
N VAL A 71 -6.20 8.00 -19.59
CA VAL A 71 -5.70 7.88 -18.23
C VAL A 71 -6.19 6.59 -17.56
N LEU A 72 -7.49 6.26 -17.68
CA LEU A 72 -8.05 5.03 -17.12
C LEU A 72 -7.46 3.76 -17.76
N THR A 73 -7.19 3.80 -19.07
CA THR A 73 -6.57 2.67 -19.76
C THR A 73 -5.14 2.44 -19.26
N VAL A 74 -4.36 3.52 -19.10
CA VAL A 74 -3.00 3.45 -18.55
C VAL A 74 -3.02 2.98 -17.09
N ALA A 75 -3.93 3.52 -16.27
CA ALA A 75 -4.09 3.13 -14.87
C ALA A 75 -4.42 1.64 -14.72
N ALA A 76 -5.28 1.08 -15.58
CA ALA A 76 -5.59 -0.35 -15.58
C ALA A 76 -4.36 -1.21 -15.91
N CYS A 77 -3.53 -0.80 -16.86
CA CYS A 77 -2.26 -1.47 -17.18
C CYS A 77 -1.26 -1.37 -16.02
N GLU A 78 -1.16 -0.18 -15.42
CA GLU A 78 -0.29 0.06 -14.27
C GLU A 78 -0.70 -0.78 -13.06
N ALA A 79 -2.01 -0.92 -12.79
CA ALA A 79 -2.54 -1.77 -11.74
C ALA A 79 -2.10 -3.24 -11.88
N ALA A 80 -2.15 -3.78 -13.10
CA ALA A 80 -1.70 -5.15 -13.37
C ALA A 80 -0.20 -5.32 -13.08
N VAL A 81 0.63 -4.38 -13.54
CA VAL A 81 2.08 -4.40 -13.29
C VAL A 81 2.39 -4.23 -11.80
N ALA A 82 1.70 -3.31 -11.12
CA ALA A 82 1.87 -3.07 -9.68
C ALA A 82 1.53 -4.31 -8.85
N LEU A 83 0.44 -5.01 -9.17
CA LEU A 83 0.07 -6.26 -8.48
C LEU A 83 1.15 -7.34 -8.64
N VAL A 84 1.69 -7.52 -9.83
CA VAL A 84 2.80 -8.46 -10.07
C VAL A 84 4.03 -8.05 -9.27
N PHE A 85 4.36 -6.76 -9.26
CA PHE A 85 5.49 -6.22 -8.50
C PHE A 85 5.32 -6.45 -6.99
N VAL A 86 4.14 -6.14 -6.44
CA VAL A 86 3.82 -6.36 -5.03
C VAL A 86 3.90 -7.83 -4.66
N LEU A 87 3.36 -8.72 -5.50
CA LEU A 87 3.44 -10.16 -5.30
C LEU A 87 4.89 -10.64 -5.29
N GLN A 88 5.70 -10.19 -6.26
CA GLN A 88 7.12 -10.53 -6.34
C GLN A 88 7.90 -10.00 -5.13
N ALA A 89 7.59 -8.78 -4.68
CA ALA A 89 8.17 -8.20 -3.49
C ALA A 89 7.83 -9.02 -2.23
N PHE A 90 6.57 -9.41 -2.10
CA PHE A 90 6.11 -10.23 -0.99
C PHE A 90 6.73 -11.64 -0.98
N THR A 91 6.82 -12.30 -2.12
CA THR A 91 7.43 -13.64 -2.21
C THR A 91 8.92 -13.63 -1.86
N ARG A 92 9.62 -12.52 -2.09
CA ARG A 92 11.05 -12.38 -1.77
C ARG A 92 11.32 -11.97 -0.33
N THR A 93 10.52 -11.08 0.23
CA THR A 93 10.80 -10.49 1.55
C THR A 93 9.85 -10.96 2.64
N GLY A 94 8.71 -11.57 2.28
CA GLY A 94 7.62 -11.89 3.21
C GLY A 94 6.93 -10.66 3.80
N ARG A 95 7.25 -9.46 3.31
CA ARG A 95 6.77 -8.18 3.85
C ARG A 95 6.31 -7.26 2.73
N LEU A 96 5.28 -6.46 3.01
CA LEU A 96 4.76 -5.42 2.10
C LEU A 96 5.23 -4.01 2.51
N ASP A 97 6.09 -3.92 3.51
CA ASP A 97 6.61 -2.65 4.00
C ASP A 97 7.73 -2.14 3.09
N ALA A 98 7.60 -0.91 2.62
CA ALA A 98 8.62 -0.24 1.83
C ALA A 98 9.97 -0.11 2.58
N ALA A 99 9.94 -0.06 3.92
CA ALA A 99 11.14 -0.03 4.74
C ALA A 99 12.00 -1.31 4.64
N ALA A 100 11.41 -2.44 4.23
CA ALA A 100 12.16 -3.69 4.01
C ALA A 100 13.23 -3.56 2.91
N TRP A 101 13.05 -2.57 2.00
CA TRP A 101 13.95 -2.31 0.88
C TRP A 101 15.06 -1.28 1.19
N GLN A 102 15.19 -0.85 2.45
CA GLN A 102 16.25 0.07 2.85
C GLN A 102 17.67 -0.46 2.61
N SER A 103 17.84 -1.75 2.43
CA SER A 103 19.12 -2.35 2.06
C SER A 103 19.63 -1.91 0.68
N LEU A 104 18.70 -1.46 -0.20
CA LEU A 104 19.01 -0.95 -1.53
C LEU A 104 19.32 0.56 -1.55
N ARG A 105 19.31 1.24 -0.38
CA ARG A 105 19.61 2.65 -0.29
C ARG A 105 21.04 2.95 -0.72
N GLU A 106 21.27 4.15 -1.19
CA GLU A 106 22.61 4.65 -1.48
C GLU A 106 23.48 4.72 -0.20
N ALA A 107 24.78 4.52 -0.35
CA ALA A 107 25.71 4.42 0.77
C ALA A 107 25.74 5.68 1.67
N ASN A 108 25.40 6.84 1.11
CA ASN A 108 25.42 8.13 1.80
C ASN A 108 24.11 8.50 2.49
N VAL A 109 23.06 7.69 2.33
CA VAL A 109 21.74 7.93 2.96
C VAL A 109 21.64 7.14 4.25
N GLY A 110 21.39 7.85 5.36
CA GLY A 110 21.21 7.23 6.68
C GLY A 110 20.04 6.23 6.69
N ARG A 111 20.16 5.21 7.54
CA ARG A 111 19.05 4.28 7.75
C ARG A 111 17.93 4.97 8.52
N THR A 112 16.73 4.96 7.97
CA THR A 112 15.54 5.41 8.70
C THR A 112 15.13 4.32 9.67
N VAL A 113 15.24 4.58 10.98
CA VAL A 113 14.77 3.69 12.03
C VAL A 113 13.45 4.26 12.55
N ASP A 114 12.42 3.44 12.54
CA ASP A 114 11.14 3.82 13.13
C ASP A 114 11.17 3.51 14.62
N HIS A 115 11.30 4.54 15.42
CA HIS A 115 11.34 4.40 16.88
C HIS A 115 9.96 4.24 17.52
N GLU A 116 8.88 4.47 16.76
CA GLU A 116 7.50 4.38 17.27
C GLU A 116 6.92 2.97 17.17
N LEU A 117 7.47 2.14 16.32
CA LEU A 117 7.06 0.74 16.24
C LEU A 117 7.97 -0.09 17.16
N PRO A 118 7.40 -0.90 18.07
CA PRO A 118 8.18 -1.89 18.76
C PRO A 118 8.91 -2.71 17.70
N ALA A 119 10.22 -2.92 17.88
CA ALA A 119 10.98 -3.79 17.02
C ALA A 119 10.20 -5.10 16.97
N ILE A 120 9.58 -5.38 15.83
CA ILE A 120 8.97 -6.69 15.61
C ILE A 120 10.17 -7.62 15.68
N ASP A 121 10.26 -8.34 16.78
CA ASP A 121 11.25 -9.38 16.93
C ASP A 121 11.18 -10.24 15.67
N THR A 122 12.20 -10.10 14.86
CA THR A 122 12.37 -10.91 13.65
C THR A 122 12.75 -12.34 13.99
N VAL A 123 12.61 -12.72 15.25
CA VAL A 123 12.67 -14.10 15.65
C VAL A 123 11.46 -14.78 14.98
N PRO A 124 11.67 -15.59 13.95
CA PRO A 124 10.56 -16.34 13.40
C PRO A 124 9.95 -17.09 14.58
N LEU A 125 8.65 -16.89 14.79
CA LEU A 125 7.88 -17.71 15.74
C LEU A 125 8.11 -19.17 15.32
N ARG A 126 9.09 -19.80 15.88
CA ARG A 126 9.25 -21.25 15.80
C ARG A 126 8.13 -21.80 16.65
N PHE A 127 7.03 -22.10 16.00
CA PHE A 127 6.03 -22.96 16.62
C PHE A 127 6.77 -24.26 16.98
N PRO A 128 6.66 -24.71 18.23
CA PRO A 128 7.26 -25.98 18.62
C PRO A 128 6.70 -27.07 17.69
N THR A 129 7.53 -27.61 16.85
CA THR A 129 7.17 -28.75 16.02
C THR A 129 7.07 -29.94 16.94
N LEU A 130 5.91 -30.56 17.01
CA LEU A 130 5.77 -31.85 17.75
C LEU A 130 6.75 -32.85 17.14
N THR A 131 7.47 -33.54 18.03
CA THR A 131 8.30 -34.67 17.62
C THR A 131 7.44 -35.71 16.90
N PRO A 132 7.89 -36.29 15.78
CA PRO A 132 7.18 -37.39 15.13
C PRO A 132 6.83 -38.50 16.14
N ALA A 133 5.62 -39.03 16.05
CA ALA A 133 5.18 -40.12 16.92
C ALA A 133 6.17 -41.27 16.87
N GLY A 134 6.65 -41.72 18.03
CA GLY A 134 7.62 -42.81 18.16
C GLY A 134 9.07 -42.39 18.33
N VAL A 135 9.37 -41.09 18.34
CA VAL A 135 10.70 -40.59 18.66
C VAL A 135 10.67 -39.93 20.02
N LEU A 136 11.46 -40.43 20.98
CA LEU A 136 11.63 -39.78 22.27
C LEU A 136 12.34 -38.42 22.05
N PRO A 137 11.84 -37.34 22.67
CA PRO A 137 12.56 -36.08 22.64
C PRO A 137 13.97 -36.26 23.22
N PRO A 138 14.98 -35.55 22.68
CA PRO A 138 16.31 -35.57 23.29
C PRO A 138 16.17 -35.13 24.74
N ALA A 139 16.82 -35.88 25.66
CA ALA A 139 16.83 -35.52 27.07
C ALA A 139 17.43 -34.11 27.21
N ASP A 140 16.70 -33.22 27.82
CA ASP A 140 17.21 -31.89 28.11
C ASP A 140 18.19 -32.02 29.28
N GLU A 141 19.49 -31.92 29.00
CA GLU A 141 20.55 -32.01 30.01
C GLU A 141 20.44 -30.90 31.09
N ASN A 142 19.59 -29.90 30.87
CA ASN A 142 19.38 -28.78 31.77
C ASN A 142 18.04 -28.83 32.53
N GLU A 143 17.27 -29.91 32.42
CA GLU A 143 16.08 -30.08 33.25
C GLU A 143 16.51 -30.47 34.67
N PRO A 144 16.61 -29.54 35.62
CA PRO A 144 16.90 -29.89 37.00
C PRO A 144 15.72 -30.70 37.52
N LEU A 145 16.02 -31.87 37.96
CA LEU A 145 15.25 -32.83 38.69
C LEU A 145 14.07 -32.25 39.51
N GLN A 146 12.99 -31.84 38.82
CA GLN A 146 11.72 -31.49 39.49
C GLN A 146 10.78 -32.69 39.63
N ARG A 147 11.32 -33.91 39.58
CA ARG A 147 10.55 -35.17 39.78
C ARG A 147 10.73 -35.82 41.12
N GLU A 148 11.07 -35.06 42.14
CA GLU A 148 11.08 -35.57 43.52
C GLU A 148 9.92 -35.05 44.36
N HIS A 149 8.69 -35.05 43.90
CA HIS A 149 7.54 -34.97 44.78
C HIS A 149 6.31 -35.57 44.09
N VAL A 150 6.20 -36.89 44.11
CA VAL A 150 4.95 -37.63 44.23
C VAL A 150 5.17 -38.79 45.21
#